data_77c9bf524aa42f79d63a1eee610e76a5
#
_entry.id   77c9bf524aa42f79d63a1eee610e76a5
#
_cell.length_a   1.000
_cell.length_b   1.000
_cell.length_c   1.000
_cell.angle_alpha   90.00
_cell.angle_beta   90.00
_cell.angle_gamma   90.00
#
_symmetry.space_group_name_H-M   'P 1'
#
loop_
_entity.id
_entity.type
_entity.pdbx_description
1 polymer ?
#
loop_
_entity_poly.entity_id
_entity_poly.type
_entity_poly.pdbx_seq_one_letter_code
_entity_poly.pdbx_strand_id
1 'polypeptide(L)'
;MNYPLISEYIEAIKSAEDNFEKLSYLRTVLGADGLPVMSAGGFSVIFKMKDEQNGKFYAVKCFTKEQEGRNESYKLIADELEYVSSNYLTPIKYYENELFVDTGNSEENDFPVLLMNWVEGKTLDVYVKENINNQYALEMLAYPLNKMAEWLITQ
;
A
#
# COMPACT_ATOMS: atom_id res chain seq x y z
N MET A 1 -2.64 12.13 17.15
CA MET A 1 -1.52 12.46 16.22
C MET A 1 -2.07 13.16 14.98
N ASN A 2 -1.49 14.29 14.58
CA ASN A 2 -1.80 14.89 13.29
C ASN A 2 -0.86 14.29 12.23
N TYR A 3 -1.38 14.03 11.05
CA TYR A 3 -0.62 13.42 9.97
C TYR A 3 -0.26 14.45 8.90
N PRO A 4 0.82 14.24 8.12
CA PRO A 4 1.20 15.09 7.01
C PRO A 4 0.14 15.16 5.92
N LEU A 5 0.18 16.25 5.16
CA LEU A 5 -0.58 16.38 3.92
C LEU A 5 -0.01 15.47 2.83
N ILE A 6 -0.83 15.12 1.85
CA ILE A 6 -0.38 14.31 0.70
C ILE A 6 0.78 14.99 -0.03
N SER A 7 0.76 16.33 -0.16
CA SER A 7 1.85 17.11 -0.77
C SER A 7 3.17 16.98 -0.02
N GLU A 8 3.14 16.94 1.32
CA GLU A 8 4.33 16.77 2.16
C GLU A 8 4.88 15.34 2.03
N TYR A 9 4.02 14.34 1.96
CA TYR A 9 4.42 12.96 1.65
C TYR A 9 5.06 12.84 0.26
N ILE A 10 4.52 13.53 -0.77
CA ILE A 10 5.11 13.54 -2.11
C ILE A 10 6.54 14.07 -2.08
N GLU A 11 6.80 15.15 -1.34
CA GLU A 11 8.16 15.70 -1.22
C GLU A 11 9.08 14.74 -0.45
N ALA A 12 8.62 14.16 0.65
CA ALA A 12 9.40 13.19 1.42
C ALA A 12 9.79 11.96 0.60
N ILE A 13 8.85 11.40 -0.18
CA ILE A 13 9.05 10.21 -1.01
C ILE A 13 10.03 10.45 -2.17
N LYS A 14 10.15 11.68 -2.69
CA LYS A 14 11.11 12.01 -3.75
C LYS A 14 12.57 11.79 -3.30
N SER A 15 12.85 11.98 -2.02
CA SER A 15 14.14 11.74 -1.38
C SER A 15 14.07 10.52 -0.45
N ALA A 16 13.50 9.43 -0.96
CA ALA A 16 13.24 8.21 -0.19
C ALA A 16 14.50 7.63 0.47
N GLU A 17 15.67 7.74 -0.18
CA GLU A 17 16.95 7.26 0.33
C GLU A 17 17.40 7.96 1.62
N ASP A 18 17.03 9.23 1.80
CA ASP A 18 17.39 10.04 2.96
C ASP A 18 16.30 10.03 4.04
N ASN A 19 15.05 9.84 3.64
CA ASN A 19 13.89 10.00 4.50
C ASN A 19 13.33 8.69 5.06
N PHE A 20 13.67 7.52 4.50
CA PHE A 20 13.35 6.24 5.12
C PHE A 20 14.46 5.74 6.04
N GLU A 21 14.09 5.19 7.18
CA GLU A 21 15.03 4.56 8.11
C GLU A 21 15.47 3.17 7.62
N LYS A 22 14.53 2.24 7.44
CA LYS A 22 14.79 0.85 7.04
C LYS A 22 14.53 0.57 5.56
N LEU A 23 13.68 1.37 4.94
CA LEU A 23 13.28 1.23 3.54
C LEU A 23 14.06 2.16 2.59
N SER A 24 15.19 2.70 3.03
CA SER A 24 16.06 3.61 2.27
C SER A 24 16.61 3.02 0.95
N TYR A 25 16.49 1.70 0.75
CA TYR A 25 16.81 1.01 -0.50
C TYR A 25 15.73 1.14 -1.59
N LEU A 26 14.54 1.63 -1.23
CA LEU A 26 13.45 1.86 -2.18
C LEU A 26 13.64 3.18 -2.92
N ARG A 27 13.20 3.21 -4.16
CA ARG A 27 13.16 4.41 -5.01
C ARG A 27 11.76 4.65 -5.52
N THR A 28 11.41 5.91 -5.61
CA THR A 28 10.09 6.34 -6.11
C THR A 28 9.95 6.03 -7.58
N VAL A 29 8.84 5.39 -7.95
CA VAL A 29 8.48 5.22 -9.36
C VAL A 29 7.73 6.46 -9.82
N LEU A 30 8.27 7.12 -10.86
CA LEU A 30 7.66 8.30 -11.45
C LEU A 30 6.78 7.93 -12.64
N GLY A 31 5.65 8.60 -12.77
CA GLY A 31 4.78 8.55 -13.92
C GLY A 31 5.34 9.36 -15.10
N ALA A 32 4.64 9.33 -16.22
CA ALA A 32 5.00 10.08 -17.42
C ALA A 32 4.95 11.62 -17.21
N ASP A 33 4.23 12.08 -16.22
CA ASP A 33 4.12 13.47 -15.78
C ASP A 33 5.24 13.90 -14.81
N GLY A 34 6.15 12.99 -14.46
CA GLY A 34 7.24 13.23 -13.51
C GLY A 34 6.80 13.24 -12.04
N LEU A 35 5.55 12.92 -11.76
CA LEU A 35 5.04 12.78 -10.39
C LEU A 35 5.13 11.32 -9.91
N PRO A 36 5.21 11.09 -8.60
CA PRO A 36 5.14 9.74 -8.04
C PRO A 36 3.88 9.00 -8.50
N VAL A 37 4.05 7.76 -8.93
CA VAL A 37 2.90 6.87 -9.18
C VAL A 37 2.26 6.57 -7.84
N MET A 38 1.03 7.05 -7.64
CA MET A 38 0.33 6.95 -6.37
C MET A 38 -1.18 6.77 -6.53
N SER A 39 -1.80 6.30 -5.46
CA SER A 39 -3.25 6.25 -5.28
C SER A 39 -3.61 6.84 -3.93
N ALA A 40 -4.56 7.79 -3.89
CA ALA A 40 -4.99 8.44 -2.66
C ALA A 40 -6.42 8.06 -2.31
N GLY A 41 -6.66 7.82 -1.03
CA GLY A 41 -7.97 7.55 -0.46
C GLY A 41 -8.28 8.48 0.71
N GLY A 42 -9.40 8.24 1.40
CA GLY A 42 -9.86 9.10 2.51
C GLY A 42 -8.95 9.10 3.74
N PHE A 43 -8.12 8.08 3.93
CA PHE A 43 -7.30 7.87 5.14
C PHE A 43 -5.82 7.61 4.87
N SER A 44 -5.44 7.48 3.61
CA SER A 44 -4.06 7.14 3.23
C SER A 44 -3.75 7.51 1.80
N VAL A 45 -2.46 7.62 1.51
CA VAL A 45 -1.89 7.64 0.16
C VAL A 45 -0.94 6.46 0.02
N ILE A 46 -0.93 5.82 -1.16
CA ILE A 46 -0.11 4.66 -1.48
C ILE A 46 0.81 5.05 -2.64
N PHE A 47 2.11 4.86 -2.46
CA PHE A 47 3.12 5.13 -3.47
C PHE A 47 3.68 3.82 -4.05
N LYS A 48 3.88 3.78 -5.37
CA LYS A 48 4.62 2.70 -6.01
C LYS A 48 6.11 2.96 -5.86
N MET A 49 6.80 2.02 -5.25
CA MET A 49 8.24 2.09 -5.01
C MET A 49 8.94 0.91 -5.67
N LYS A 50 10.20 1.09 -6.02
CA LYS A 50 11.04 0.05 -6.64
C LYS A 50 12.26 -0.22 -5.78
N ASP A 51 12.52 -1.48 -5.51
CA ASP A 51 13.81 -1.93 -5.01
C ASP A 51 14.76 -2.12 -6.19
N GLU A 52 15.76 -1.28 -6.27
CA GLU A 52 16.70 -1.32 -7.39
C GLU A 52 17.67 -2.49 -7.35
N GLN A 53 17.86 -3.11 -6.19
CA GLN A 53 18.77 -4.25 -6.04
C GLN A 53 18.18 -5.52 -6.68
N ASN A 54 16.87 -5.74 -6.52
CA ASN A 54 16.20 -6.94 -7.00
C ASN A 54 15.15 -6.67 -8.10
N GLY A 55 14.89 -5.40 -8.42
CA GLY A 55 13.94 -4.97 -9.42
C GLY A 55 12.45 -5.11 -9.03
N LYS A 56 12.14 -5.50 -7.80
CA LYS A 56 10.77 -5.69 -7.33
C LYS A 56 10.09 -4.36 -7.04
N PHE A 57 8.77 -4.36 -7.24
CA PHE A 57 7.92 -3.23 -6.90
C PHE A 57 7.16 -3.47 -5.60
N TYR A 58 7.03 -2.40 -4.83
CA TYR A 58 6.33 -2.36 -3.56
C TYR A 58 5.31 -1.23 -3.53
N ALA A 59 4.28 -1.41 -2.73
CA ALA A 59 3.34 -0.38 -2.33
C ALA A 59 3.71 0.09 -0.92
N VAL A 60 4.02 1.37 -0.77
CA VAL A 60 4.24 2.02 0.53
C VAL A 60 3.02 2.86 0.83
N LYS A 61 2.28 2.48 1.87
CA LYS A 61 1.08 3.17 2.32
C LYS A 61 1.42 4.09 3.48
N CYS A 62 1.20 5.40 3.27
CA CYS A 62 1.32 6.45 4.26
C CYS A 62 -0.07 6.88 4.73
N PHE A 63 -0.22 7.18 6.01
CA PHE A 63 -1.51 7.52 6.60
C PHE A 63 -1.71 9.03 6.64
N THR A 64 -2.94 9.48 6.35
CA THR A 64 -3.28 10.90 6.32
C THR A 64 -4.23 11.33 7.43
N LYS A 65 -4.70 10.38 8.23
CA LYS A 65 -5.60 10.62 9.38
C LYS A 65 -5.36 9.62 10.48
N GLU A 66 -5.59 10.05 11.71
CA GLU A 66 -5.60 9.17 12.88
C GLU A 66 -6.75 8.17 12.80
N GLN A 67 -6.47 6.96 13.26
CA GLN A 67 -7.46 5.92 13.54
C GLN A 67 -7.04 5.20 14.82
N GLU A 68 -7.92 5.19 15.80
CA GLU A 68 -7.69 4.52 17.09
C GLU A 68 -7.40 3.02 16.88
N GLY A 69 -6.40 2.50 17.56
CA GLY A 69 -6.02 1.08 17.50
C GLY A 69 -5.37 0.62 16.18
N ARG A 70 -5.05 1.54 15.26
CA ARG A 70 -4.46 1.19 13.97
C ARG A 70 -3.13 0.45 14.09
N ASN A 71 -2.23 0.96 14.93
CA ASN A 71 -0.88 0.43 15.09
C ASN A 71 -0.94 -1.03 15.57
N GLU A 72 -1.74 -1.29 16.59
CA GLU A 72 -1.95 -2.61 17.16
C GLU A 72 -2.61 -3.55 16.13
N SER A 73 -3.62 -3.06 15.43
CA SER A 73 -4.32 -3.85 14.41
C SER A 73 -3.41 -4.25 13.26
N TYR A 74 -2.59 -3.34 12.72
CA TYR A 74 -1.67 -3.67 11.63
C TYR A 74 -0.52 -4.56 12.08
N LYS A 75 -0.02 -4.42 13.33
CA LYS A 75 0.96 -5.37 13.89
C LYS A 75 0.39 -6.77 13.97
N LEU A 76 -0.80 -6.92 14.55
CA LEU A 76 -1.48 -8.24 14.64
C LEU A 76 -1.72 -8.85 13.26
N ILE A 77 -2.23 -8.07 12.29
CA ILE A 77 -2.45 -8.56 10.91
C ILE A 77 -1.12 -8.96 10.25
N ALA A 78 -0.06 -8.18 10.44
CA ALA A 78 1.26 -8.50 9.88
C ALA A 78 1.80 -9.81 10.43
N ASP A 79 1.71 -10.01 11.76
CA ASP A 79 2.14 -11.22 12.45
C ASP A 79 1.35 -12.45 11.97
N GLU A 80 0.03 -12.34 11.87
CA GLU A 80 -0.82 -13.43 11.36
C GLU A 80 -0.50 -13.78 9.90
N LEU A 81 -0.34 -12.77 9.04
CA LEU A 81 -0.04 -12.98 7.62
C LEU A 81 1.36 -13.53 7.35
N GLU A 82 2.31 -13.41 8.29
CA GLU A 82 3.65 -13.98 8.14
C GLU A 82 3.60 -15.50 8.00
N TYR A 83 2.63 -16.15 8.67
CA TYR A 83 2.47 -17.60 8.68
C TYR A 83 1.46 -18.13 7.66
N VAL A 84 0.76 -17.24 6.95
CA VAL A 84 -0.27 -17.61 5.97
C VAL A 84 0.31 -17.62 4.55
N SER A 85 0.45 -18.82 3.98
CA SER A 85 0.75 -18.95 2.54
C SER A 85 -0.54 -18.88 1.74
N SER A 86 -0.75 -17.76 1.05
CA SER A 86 -1.97 -17.53 0.27
C SER A 86 -1.67 -16.81 -1.05
N ASN A 87 -2.40 -17.22 -2.10
CA ASN A 87 -2.42 -16.49 -3.37
C ASN A 87 -3.45 -15.34 -3.38
N TYR A 88 -4.24 -15.22 -2.33
CA TYR A 88 -5.33 -14.23 -2.22
C TYR A 88 -4.96 -13.04 -1.35
N LEU A 89 -3.94 -13.19 -0.48
CA LEU A 89 -3.51 -12.15 0.44
C LEU A 89 -2.09 -11.70 0.13
N THR A 90 -1.86 -10.42 0.20
CA THR A 90 -0.52 -9.82 0.08
C THR A 90 0.07 -9.68 1.47
N PRO A 91 1.26 -10.25 1.74
CA PRO A 91 1.96 -10.00 3.00
C PRO A 91 2.14 -8.50 3.23
N ILE A 92 1.99 -8.09 4.49
CA ILE A 92 2.20 -6.71 4.91
C ILE A 92 3.30 -6.65 5.96
N LYS A 93 4.00 -5.52 6.00
CA LYS A 93 4.93 -5.18 7.08
C LYS A 93 4.62 -3.77 7.56
N TYR A 94 4.40 -3.64 8.86
CA TYR A 94 4.15 -2.36 9.49
C TYR A 94 5.43 -1.82 10.13
N TYR A 95 5.76 -0.59 9.82
CA TYR A 95 6.90 0.15 10.40
C TYR A 95 6.38 1.38 11.11
N GLU A 96 6.72 1.55 12.36
CA GLU A 96 6.11 2.55 13.25
C GLU A 96 6.67 3.97 13.04
N ASN A 97 7.99 4.11 12.97
CA ASN A 97 8.70 5.39 12.80
C ASN A 97 9.66 5.23 11.62
N GLU A 98 9.15 5.31 10.41
CA GLU A 98 9.89 4.87 9.24
C GLU A 98 10.17 5.97 8.23
N LEU A 99 9.21 6.88 8.03
CA LEU A 99 9.32 7.92 7.03
C LEU A 99 9.39 9.28 7.69
N PHE A 100 10.54 9.93 7.57
CA PHE A 100 10.69 11.33 7.94
C PHE A 100 9.92 12.22 6.95
N VAL A 101 9.08 13.10 7.48
CA VAL A 101 8.34 14.11 6.71
C VAL A 101 8.47 15.45 7.41
N ASP A 102 9.02 16.42 6.72
CA ASP A 102 9.02 17.81 7.18
C ASP A 102 7.59 18.36 7.05
N THR A 103 6.93 18.53 8.18
CA THR A 103 5.52 18.97 8.23
C THR A 103 5.31 19.96 9.35
N GLY A 104 4.50 20.99 9.06
CA GLY A 104 4.02 21.92 10.07
C GLY A 104 2.75 21.46 10.82
N ASN A 105 2.19 20.29 10.45
CA ASN A 105 0.93 19.80 10.99
C ASN A 105 1.09 18.92 12.23
N SER A 106 2.30 18.47 12.55
CA SER A 106 2.61 17.60 13.68
C SER A 106 3.84 18.09 14.43
N GLU A 107 3.95 17.74 15.71
CA GLU A 107 5.18 17.87 16.49
C GLU A 107 6.16 16.71 16.19
N GLU A 108 5.66 15.62 15.64
CA GLU A 108 6.44 14.46 15.20
C GLU A 108 6.76 14.57 13.73
N ASN A 109 7.93 14.08 13.32
CA ASN A 109 8.40 14.08 11.95
C ASN A 109 8.60 12.68 11.38
N ASP A 110 8.59 11.63 12.22
CA ASP A 110 8.74 10.24 11.80
C ASP A 110 7.38 9.54 11.81
N PHE A 111 6.93 9.14 10.63
CA PHE A 111 5.57 8.62 10.44
C PHE A 111 5.57 7.13 10.10
N PRO A 112 4.53 6.41 10.55
CA PRO A 112 4.39 5.00 10.24
C PRO A 112 4.06 4.77 8.78
N VAL A 113 4.56 3.65 8.25
CA VAL A 113 4.23 3.17 6.91
C VAL A 113 3.87 1.68 6.93
N LEU A 114 3.06 1.28 5.96
CA LEU A 114 2.77 -0.12 5.67
C LEU A 114 3.41 -0.48 4.33
N LEU A 115 4.28 -1.47 4.34
CA LEU A 115 4.90 -2.02 3.13
C LEU A 115 4.13 -3.26 2.67
N MET A 116 3.82 -3.32 1.38
CA MET A 116 3.16 -4.44 0.70
C MET A 116 3.86 -4.71 -0.63
N ASN A 117 3.68 -5.92 -1.18
CA ASN A 117 4.05 -6.13 -2.57
C ASN A 117 3.14 -5.30 -3.47
N TRP A 118 3.71 -4.71 -4.54
CA TRP A 118 2.90 -4.07 -5.56
C TRP A 118 2.21 -5.13 -6.42
N VAL A 119 0.90 -5.06 -6.51
CA VAL A 119 0.11 -5.94 -7.37
C VAL A 119 -0.28 -5.19 -8.64
N GLU A 120 0.17 -5.69 -9.78
CA GLU A 120 -0.25 -5.14 -11.07
C GLU A 120 -1.67 -5.62 -11.40
N GLY A 121 -2.48 -4.73 -11.92
CA GLY A 121 -3.84 -5.05 -12.32
C GLY A 121 -4.81 -3.90 -12.10
N LYS A 122 -6.08 -4.23 -12.24
CA LYS A 122 -7.20 -3.32 -12.01
C LYS A 122 -7.94 -3.74 -10.75
N THR A 123 -8.53 -2.78 -10.07
CA THR A 123 -9.46 -3.08 -8.97
C THR A 123 -10.70 -3.81 -9.49
N LEU A 124 -11.32 -4.60 -8.64
CA LEU A 124 -12.49 -5.41 -9.01
C LEU A 124 -13.62 -4.57 -9.61
N ASP A 125 -13.90 -3.41 -9.02
CA ASP A 125 -14.95 -2.49 -9.50
C ASP A 125 -14.66 -1.93 -10.90
N VAL A 126 -13.38 -1.60 -11.19
CA VAL A 126 -12.96 -1.15 -12.52
C VAL A 126 -13.10 -2.29 -13.53
N TYR A 127 -12.62 -3.50 -13.18
CA TYR A 127 -12.72 -4.65 -14.06
C TYR A 127 -14.18 -4.98 -14.41
N VAL A 128 -15.06 -5.01 -13.41
CA VAL A 128 -16.49 -5.29 -13.62
C VAL A 128 -17.14 -4.21 -14.49
N LYS A 129 -16.87 -2.93 -14.24
CA LYS A 129 -17.40 -1.82 -15.06
C LYS A 129 -16.98 -1.93 -16.54
N GLU A 130 -15.72 -2.24 -16.80
CA GLU A 130 -15.20 -2.40 -18.17
C GLU A 130 -15.77 -3.61 -18.88
N ASN A 131 -16.16 -4.66 -18.14
CA ASN A 131 -16.66 -5.91 -18.69
C ASN A 131 -18.16 -6.12 -18.45
N ILE A 132 -18.93 -5.10 -18.12
CA ILE A 132 -20.35 -5.22 -17.77
C ILE A 132 -21.20 -5.90 -18.84
N ASN A 133 -20.83 -5.74 -20.10
CA ASN A 133 -21.51 -6.35 -21.25
C ASN A 133 -20.81 -7.63 -21.78
N ASN A 134 -19.78 -8.10 -21.09
CA ASN A 134 -19.02 -9.30 -21.46
C ASN A 134 -19.32 -10.41 -20.45
N GLN A 135 -20.39 -11.18 -20.74
CA GLN A 135 -20.83 -12.26 -19.86
C GLN A 135 -19.71 -13.28 -19.59
N TYR A 136 -18.95 -13.66 -20.61
CA TYR A 136 -17.85 -14.61 -20.44
C TYR A 136 -16.78 -14.12 -19.46
N ALA A 137 -16.37 -12.85 -19.56
CA ALA A 137 -15.39 -12.27 -18.64
C ALA A 137 -15.89 -12.26 -17.20
N LEU A 138 -17.19 -11.96 -17.00
CA LEU A 138 -17.81 -11.96 -15.66
C LEU A 138 -17.95 -13.37 -15.08
N GLU A 139 -18.31 -14.35 -15.89
CA GLU A 139 -18.35 -15.77 -15.49
C GLU A 139 -16.96 -16.29 -15.11
N MET A 140 -15.92 -15.95 -15.89
CA MET A 140 -14.54 -16.30 -15.58
C MET A 140 -14.03 -15.63 -14.29
N LEU A 141 -14.51 -14.44 -13.97
CA LEU A 141 -14.21 -13.77 -12.72
C LEU A 141 -14.90 -14.43 -11.51
N ALA A 142 -16.13 -14.92 -11.67
CA ALA A 142 -16.91 -15.53 -10.60
C ALA A 142 -16.22 -16.76 -10.00
N TYR A 143 -15.55 -17.56 -10.82
CA TYR A 143 -14.86 -18.76 -10.35
C TYR A 143 -13.76 -18.48 -9.32
N PRO A 144 -12.72 -17.63 -9.60
CA PRO A 144 -11.69 -17.33 -8.63
C PRO A 144 -12.22 -16.59 -7.39
N LEU A 145 -13.27 -15.77 -7.52
CA LEU A 145 -13.92 -15.13 -6.37
C LEU A 145 -14.57 -16.15 -5.45
N ASN A 146 -15.26 -17.15 -5.99
CA ASN A 146 -15.83 -18.23 -5.19
C ASN A 146 -14.73 -19.05 -4.49
N LYS A 147 -13.63 -19.35 -5.20
CA LYS A 147 -12.49 -20.07 -4.59
C LYS A 147 -11.81 -19.26 -3.48
N MET A 148 -11.68 -17.97 -3.63
CA MET A 148 -11.18 -17.08 -2.57
C MET A 148 -12.13 -17.07 -1.36
N ALA A 149 -13.44 -16.99 -1.59
CA ALA A 149 -14.44 -17.02 -0.52
C ALA A 149 -14.43 -18.35 0.23
N GLU A 150 -14.38 -19.49 -0.49
CA GLU A 150 -14.22 -20.82 0.11
C GLU A 150 -12.98 -20.88 1.00
N TRP A 151 -11.83 -20.38 0.50
CA TRP A 151 -10.58 -20.38 1.25
C TRP A 151 -10.68 -19.51 2.51
N LEU A 152 -11.25 -18.31 2.43
CA LEU A 152 -11.41 -17.40 3.59
C LEU A 152 -12.29 -17.97 4.69
N ILE A 153 -13.30 -18.79 4.34
CA ILE A 153 -14.20 -19.42 5.31
C ILE A 153 -13.52 -20.58 6.05
N THR A 154 -12.48 -21.15 5.46
CA THR A 154 -11.77 -22.33 6.02
C THR A 154 -10.55 -21.97 6.86
N GLN A 155 -10.19 -20.66 6.98
CA GLN A 155 -9.11 -20.18 7.86
C GLN A 155 -9.68 -19.92 9.27
#